data_a4043c4a5d705ef90accae942cb84c0c
#
_entry.id   a4043c4a5d705ef90accae942cb84c0c
#
_cell.length_a   1.000
_cell.length_b   1.000
_cell.length_c   1.000
_cell.angle_alpha   90.00
_cell.angle_beta   90.00
_cell.angle_gamma   90.00
#
_symmetry.space_group_name_H-M   'P 1'
#
loop_
_entity.id
_entity.type
_entity.pdbx_description
1 polymer ?
#
loop_
_entity_poly.entity_id
_entity_poly.type
_entity_poly.pdbx_seq_one_letter_code
_entity_poly.pdbx_strand_id
1 'polypeptide(L)'
;MKIRISWLKLLLLVAMSAFGLWASSMVIVVYYTLKQSLPFCPLQQGPGIALNCYAVLDSSYSQVFGIPLELFAVAYFIINLLLVYFIAFGSDRLFRTSLNTLFGWRFLGIAIVPYLVFVEIFLIKAICTYCTIMHVAIIADFLIISYLLYYKKRGLIEAIATTSGRAG
;
A
#
# COMPACT_ATOMS: atom_id res chain seq x y z
N MET A 1 -14.18 24.24 9.33
CA MET A 1 -14.87 23.46 8.29
C MET A 1 -14.42 22.01 8.41
N LYS A 2 -15.27 21.12 8.93
CA LYS A 2 -14.93 19.69 9.12
C LYS A 2 -14.98 19.01 7.75
N ILE A 3 -13.84 18.70 7.16
CA ILE A 3 -13.78 17.95 5.91
C ILE A 3 -14.16 16.51 6.25
N ARG A 4 -15.40 16.14 6.01
CA ARG A 4 -15.86 14.75 6.15
C ARG A 4 -15.36 13.95 4.95
N ILE A 5 -14.41 13.06 5.19
CA ILE A 5 -14.09 12.03 4.20
C ILE A 5 -15.29 11.10 4.10
N SER A 6 -15.72 10.80 2.87
CA SER A 6 -16.80 9.83 2.65
C SER A 6 -16.43 8.48 3.27
N TRP A 7 -17.35 7.85 3.99
CA TRP A 7 -17.21 6.53 4.60
C TRP A 7 -16.72 5.48 3.60
N LEU A 8 -17.19 5.56 2.36
CA LEU A 8 -16.76 4.63 1.30
C LEU A 8 -15.25 4.72 1.03
N LYS A 9 -14.70 5.93 0.96
CA LYS A 9 -13.27 6.13 0.73
C LYS A 9 -12.42 5.64 1.91
N LEU A 10 -12.90 5.85 3.13
CA LEU A 10 -12.27 5.34 4.33
C LEU A 10 -12.28 3.81 4.36
N LEU A 11 -13.42 3.20 4.05
CA LEU A 11 -13.56 1.75 3.95
C LEU A 11 -12.62 1.16 2.90
N LEU A 12 -12.51 1.80 1.72
CA LEU A 12 -11.57 1.35 0.67
C LEU A 12 -10.12 1.41 1.14
N LEU A 13 -9.72 2.48 1.84
CA LEU A 13 -8.37 2.60 2.41
C LEU A 13 -8.08 1.50 3.43
N VAL A 14 -9.03 1.24 4.33
CA VAL A 14 -8.92 0.17 5.32
C VAL A 14 -8.86 -1.20 4.65
N ALA A 15 -9.75 -1.45 3.67
CA ALA A 15 -9.82 -2.72 2.97
C ALA A 15 -8.52 -3.03 2.22
N MET A 16 -7.97 -2.08 1.45
CA MET A 16 -6.72 -2.28 0.72
C MET A 16 -5.53 -2.52 1.66
N SER A 17 -5.41 -1.70 2.72
CA SER A 17 -4.36 -1.90 3.72
C SER A 17 -4.50 -3.21 4.48
N ALA A 18 -5.73 -3.65 4.82
CA ALA A 18 -5.98 -4.93 5.47
C ALA A 18 -5.66 -6.11 4.55
N PHE A 19 -5.96 -5.99 3.25
CA PHE A 19 -5.65 -7.03 2.26
C PHE A 19 -4.14 -7.19 2.08
N GLY A 20 -3.39 -6.09 2.00
CA GLY A 20 -1.94 -6.11 1.95
C GLY A 20 -1.32 -6.68 3.24
N LEU A 21 -1.86 -6.32 4.41
CA LEU A 21 -1.43 -6.87 5.69
C LEU A 21 -1.69 -8.37 5.78
N TRP A 22 -2.86 -8.83 5.33
CA TRP A 22 -3.18 -10.25 5.28
C TRP A 22 -2.19 -11.00 4.38
N ALA A 23 -1.94 -10.53 3.16
CA ALA A 23 -1.05 -11.17 2.22
C ALA A 23 0.39 -11.29 2.77
N SER A 24 0.96 -10.21 3.32
CA SER A 24 2.30 -10.22 3.90
C SER A 24 2.38 -11.09 5.15
N SER A 25 1.35 -11.09 6.01
CA SER A 25 1.29 -11.95 7.19
C SER A 25 1.19 -13.43 6.84
N MET A 26 0.44 -13.79 5.80
CA MET A 26 0.36 -15.17 5.31
C MET A 26 1.72 -15.70 4.88
N VAL A 27 2.51 -14.91 4.15
CA VAL A 27 3.87 -15.31 3.76
C VAL A 27 4.75 -15.48 5.00
N ILE A 28 4.75 -14.56 5.95
CA ILE A 28 5.57 -14.66 7.17
C ILE A 28 5.20 -15.90 7.98
N VAL A 29 3.92 -16.09 8.27
CA VAL A 29 3.47 -17.18 9.14
C VAL A 29 3.60 -18.52 8.44
N VAL A 30 3.03 -18.68 7.24
CA VAL A 30 2.94 -19.99 6.59
C VAL A 30 4.30 -20.40 6.01
N TYR A 31 4.95 -19.52 5.28
CA TYR A 31 6.19 -19.86 4.58
C TYR A 31 7.42 -19.78 5.49
N TYR A 32 7.67 -18.64 6.16
CA TYR A 32 8.89 -18.47 6.96
C TYR A 32 8.82 -19.15 8.32
N THR A 33 7.65 -19.15 9.00
CA THR A 33 7.53 -19.71 10.36
C THR A 33 7.15 -21.17 10.34
N LEU A 34 6.06 -21.55 9.66
CA LEU A 34 5.55 -22.92 9.65
C LEU A 34 6.26 -23.81 8.63
N LYS A 35 7.01 -23.24 7.69
CA LYS A 35 7.68 -23.96 6.59
C LYS A 35 6.72 -24.82 5.74
N GLN A 36 5.48 -24.32 5.60
CA GLN A 36 4.43 -24.98 4.83
C GLN A 36 4.26 -24.32 3.46
N SER A 37 3.62 -25.05 2.54
CA SER A 37 3.28 -24.53 1.22
C SER A 37 2.22 -23.44 1.33
N LEU A 38 2.44 -22.33 0.60
CA LEU A 38 1.48 -21.22 0.53
C LEU A 38 0.25 -21.63 -0.28
N PRO A 39 -0.97 -21.43 0.26
CA PRO A 39 -2.19 -21.57 -0.54
C PRO A 39 -2.21 -20.54 -1.67
N PHE A 40 -2.84 -20.87 -2.78
CA PHE A 40 -2.94 -19.99 -3.97
C PHE A 40 -1.61 -19.58 -4.61
N CYS A 41 -0.54 -20.35 -4.38
CA CYS A 41 0.76 -20.18 -5.03
C CYS A 41 1.00 -21.35 -6.00
N PRO A 42 0.53 -21.29 -7.26
CA PRO A 42 0.75 -22.36 -8.21
C PRO A 42 2.23 -22.47 -8.58
N LEU A 43 2.72 -23.70 -8.65
CA LEU A 43 4.02 -24.03 -9.24
C LEU A 43 3.82 -24.21 -10.76
N GLN A 44 3.64 -23.13 -11.48
CA GLN A 44 3.46 -23.17 -12.92
C GLN A 44 4.81 -22.89 -13.60
N GLN A 45 5.41 -23.90 -14.18
CA GLN A 45 6.60 -23.77 -15.00
C GLN A 45 6.16 -23.75 -16.48
N GLY A 46 6.53 -22.67 -17.19
CA GLY A 46 6.26 -22.50 -18.62
C GLY A 46 7.40 -21.77 -19.31
N PRO A 47 7.47 -21.78 -20.65
CA PRO A 47 8.45 -20.99 -21.37
C PRO A 47 8.09 -19.50 -21.18
N GLY A 48 8.92 -18.76 -20.43
CA GLY A 48 8.74 -17.33 -20.16
C GLY A 48 8.72 -17.01 -18.66
N ILE A 49 7.77 -16.13 -18.26
CA ILE A 49 7.60 -15.74 -16.85
C ILE A 49 6.73 -16.79 -16.16
N ALA A 50 7.26 -17.42 -15.11
CA ALA A 50 6.55 -18.45 -14.34
C ALA A 50 5.74 -17.83 -13.20
N LEU A 51 4.57 -18.41 -12.87
CA LEU A 51 3.90 -18.14 -11.60
C LEU A 51 4.50 -19.04 -10.53
N ASN A 52 5.43 -18.51 -9.73
CA ASN A 52 6.15 -19.27 -8.73
C ASN A 52 6.58 -18.37 -7.57
N CYS A 53 5.79 -18.36 -6.48
CA CYS A 53 6.12 -17.58 -5.29
C CYS A 53 7.45 -18.01 -4.65
N TYR A 54 7.75 -19.30 -4.67
CA TYR A 54 8.96 -19.82 -4.01
C TYR A 54 10.22 -19.31 -4.68
N ALA A 55 10.25 -19.25 -6.01
CA ALA A 55 11.38 -18.68 -6.74
C ALA A 55 11.64 -17.20 -6.36
N VAL A 56 10.57 -16.46 -6.05
CA VAL A 56 10.69 -15.07 -5.59
C VAL A 56 11.14 -15.01 -4.13
N LEU A 57 10.50 -15.80 -3.25
CA LEU A 57 10.75 -15.78 -1.80
C LEU A 57 12.13 -16.35 -1.42
N ASP A 58 12.65 -17.32 -2.19
CA ASP A 58 13.97 -17.90 -1.98
C ASP A 58 15.10 -17.10 -2.64
N SER A 59 14.76 -16.08 -3.43
CA SER A 59 15.76 -15.26 -4.10
C SER A 59 16.52 -14.39 -3.10
N SER A 60 17.77 -14.03 -3.44
CA SER A 60 18.56 -13.07 -2.67
C SER A 60 17.93 -11.66 -2.62
N TYR A 61 16.99 -11.37 -3.51
CA TYR A 61 16.26 -10.10 -3.58
C TYR A 61 15.05 -10.03 -2.63
N SER A 62 14.63 -11.16 -2.04
CA SER A 62 13.51 -11.21 -1.08
C SER A 62 13.90 -10.73 0.31
N GLN A 63 15.18 -10.42 0.54
CA GLN A 63 15.71 -10.04 1.84
C GLN A 63 16.56 -8.78 1.77
N VAL A 64 16.46 -7.93 2.78
CA VAL A 64 17.32 -6.77 3.00
C VAL A 64 18.01 -6.93 4.36
N PHE A 65 19.34 -7.00 4.37
CA PHE A 65 20.15 -7.28 5.57
C PHE A 65 19.74 -8.57 6.30
N GLY A 66 19.30 -9.59 5.57
CA GLY A 66 18.85 -10.87 6.15
C GLY A 66 17.42 -10.84 6.71
N ILE A 67 16.70 -9.72 6.56
CA ILE A 67 15.31 -9.57 7.00
C ILE A 67 14.40 -9.71 5.77
N PRO A 68 13.38 -10.59 5.81
CA PRO A 68 12.43 -10.73 4.72
C PRO A 68 11.70 -9.42 4.40
N LEU A 69 11.52 -9.09 3.12
CA LEU A 69 10.81 -7.89 2.67
C LEU A 69 9.34 -7.87 3.14
N GLU A 70 8.75 -9.04 3.31
CA GLU A 70 7.39 -9.20 3.82
C GLU A 70 7.22 -8.64 5.23
N LEU A 71 8.27 -8.66 6.07
CA LEU A 71 8.23 -8.05 7.39
C LEU A 71 8.13 -6.53 7.31
N PHE A 72 8.85 -5.93 6.36
CA PHE A 72 8.70 -4.49 6.08
C PHE A 72 7.32 -4.17 5.52
N ALA A 73 6.74 -5.06 4.70
CA ALA A 73 5.37 -4.91 4.20
C ALA A 73 4.33 -4.99 5.33
N VAL A 74 4.48 -5.91 6.29
CA VAL A 74 3.63 -5.97 7.49
C VAL A 74 3.69 -4.65 8.26
N ALA A 75 4.90 -4.16 8.56
CA ALA A 75 5.08 -2.88 9.25
C ALA A 75 4.46 -1.71 8.46
N TYR A 76 4.65 -1.69 7.14
CA TYR A 76 4.08 -0.69 6.25
C TYR A 76 2.55 -0.63 6.34
N PHE A 77 1.87 -1.76 6.24
CA PHE A 77 0.41 -1.81 6.29
C PHE A 77 -0.15 -1.54 7.69
N ILE A 78 0.54 -1.93 8.77
CA ILE A 78 0.16 -1.56 10.14
C ILE A 78 0.20 -0.03 10.31
N ILE A 79 1.28 0.62 9.88
CA ILE A 79 1.40 2.08 9.93
C ILE A 79 0.31 2.76 9.09
N ASN A 80 0.00 2.22 7.91
CA ASN A 80 -1.12 2.71 7.10
C ASN A 80 -2.45 2.67 7.86
N LEU A 81 -2.78 1.55 8.48
CA LEU A 81 -4.02 1.39 9.25
C LEU A 81 -4.09 2.35 10.45
N LEU A 82 -2.97 2.53 11.17
CA LEU A 82 -2.89 3.50 12.28
C LEU A 82 -3.11 4.94 11.78
N LEU A 83 -2.49 5.33 10.67
CA LEU A 83 -2.68 6.67 10.11
C LEU A 83 -4.11 6.90 9.61
N VAL A 84 -4.72 5.87 9.00
CA VAL A 84 -6.14 5.93 8.59
C VAL A 84 -7.06 6.04 9.81
N TYR A 85 -6.76 5.34 10.90
CA TYR A 85 -7.48 5.48 12.17
C TYR A 85 -7.43 6.91 12.71
N PHE A 86 -6.25 7.55 12.74
CA PHE A 86 -6.12 8.94 13.16
C PHE A 86 -6.83 9.94 12.23
N ILE A 87 -6.94 9.62 10.94
CA ILE A 87 -7.74 10.42 10.01
C ILE A 87 -9.23 10.31 10.32
N ALA A 88 -9.70 9.12 10.71
CA ALA A 88 -11.11 8.87 11.00
C ALA A 88 -11.57 9.49 12.33
N PHE A 89 -10.76 9.34 13.38
CA PHE A 89 -11.14 9.61 14.77
C PHE A 89 -10.31 10.71 15.45
N GLY A 90 -9.26 11.19 14.80
CA GLY A 90 -8.37 12.21 15.37
C GLY A 90 -8.98 13.62 15.42
N SER A 91 -8.37 14.50 16.21
CA SER A 91 -8.65 15.93 16.23
C SER A 91 -8.26 16.59 14.90
N ASP A 92 -8.74 17.81 14.63
CA ASP A 92 -8.45 18.52 13.37
C ASP A 92 -6.94 18.70 13.10
N ARG A 93 -6.12 18.84 14.14
CA ARG A 93 -4.66 18.90 14.03
C ARG A 93 -4.10 17.53 13.62
N LEU A 94 -4.51 16.47 14.31
CA LEU A 94 -4.11 15.09 14.00
C LEU A 94 -4.54 14.68 12.59
N PHE A 95 -5.76 15.03 12.19
CA PHE A 95 -6.25 14.79 10.84
C PHE A 95 -5.33 15.35 9.76
N ARG A 96 -4.93 16.63 9.88
CA ARG A 96 -4.06 17.28 8.89
C ARG A 96 -2.66 16.67 8.87
N THR A 97 -2.09 16.43 10.04
CA THR A 97 -0.76 15.81 10.16
C THR A 97 -0.77 14.39 9.60
N SER A 98 -1.74 13.57 10.02
CA SER A 98 -1.85 12.19 9.55
C SER A 98 -2.10 12.10 8.04
N LEU A 99 -2.86 13.02 7.46
CA LEU A 99 -3.10 13.05 6.02
C LEU A 99 -1.82 13.32 5.22
N ASN A 100 -1.01 14.29 5.67
CA ASN A 100 0.25 14.62 5.01
C ASN A 100 1.29 13.51 5.21
N THR A 101 1.38 12.97 6.43
CA THR A 101 2.28 11.85 6.74
C THR A 101 1.89 10.61 5.92
N LEU A 102 0.60 10.31 5.81
CA LEU A 102 0.09 9.19 5.05
C LEU A 102 0.42 9.31 3.56
N PHE A 103 0.33 10.53 3.01
CA PHE A 103 0.72 10.77 1.61
C PHE A 103 2.22 10.52 1.39
N GLY A 104 3.08 11.10 2.23
CA GLY A 104 4.54 10.87 2.16
C GLY A 104 4.93 9.40 2.35
N TRP A 105 4.28 8.73 3.31
CA TRP A 105 4.48 7.31 3.59
C TRP A 105 4.11 6.43 2.38
N ARG A 106 2.97 6.72 1.74
CA ARG A 106 2.54 5.98 0.54
C ARG A 106 3.36 6.29 -0.69
N PHE A 107 3.90 7.50 -0.78
CA PHE A 107 4.85 7.83 -1.84
C PHE A 107 6.11 6.95 -1.74
N LEU A 108 6.60 6.69 -0.52
CA LEU A 108 7.69 5.75 -0.30
C LEU A 108 7.34 4.35 -0.78
N GLY A 109 6.13 3.85 -0.47
CA GLY A 109 5.66 2.55 -0.93
C GLY A 109 5.60 2.45 -2.45
N ILE A 110 4.98 3.44 -3.13
CA ILE A 110 4.85 3.42 -4.58
C ILE A 110 6.20 3.55 -5.31
N ALA A 111 7.20 4.19 -4.70
CA ALA A 111 8.52 4.32 -5.28
C ALA A 111 9.29 2.98 -5.29
N ILE A 112 9.01 2.09 -4.34
CA ILE A 112 9.64 0.76 -4.25
C ILE A 112 9.00 -0.25 -5.20
N VAL A 113 7.69 -0.15 -5.47
CA VAL A 113 6.95 -1.12 -6.30
C VAL A 113 7.57 -1.35 -7.68
N PRO A 114 7.95 -0.32 -8.47
CA PRO A 114 8.56 -0.54 -9.79
C PRO A 114 9.86 -1.34 -9.72
N TYR A 115 10.67 -1.11 -8.69
CA TYR A 115 11.90 -1.88 -8.47
C TYR A 115 11.59 -3.36 -8.21
N LEU A 116 10.64 -3.66 -7.33
CA LEU A 116 10.26 -5.04 -7.01
C LEU A 116 9.66 -5.76 -8.22
N VAL A 117 8.80 -5.10 -8.97
CA VAL A 117 8.22 -5.64 -10.22
C VAL A 117 9.32 -5.89 -11.26
N PHE A 118 10.29 -4.99 -11.38
CA PHE A 118 11.44 -5.18 -12.27
C PHE A 118 12.25 -6.43 -11.86
N VAL A 119 12.53 -6.61 -10.58
CA VAL A 119 13.24 -7.78 -10.06
C VAL A 119 12.49 -9.07 -10.38
N GLU A 120 11.18 -9.12 -10.11
CA GLU A 120 10.34 -10.30 -10.38
C GLU A 120 10.34 -10.68 -11.87
N ILE A 121 10.15 -9.70 -12.76
CA ILE A 121 9.96 -9.96 -14.20
C ILE A 121 11.29 -10.20 -14.92
N PHE A 122 12.31 -9.39 -14.64
CA PHE A 122 13.54 -9.39 -15.44
C PHE A 122 14.68 -10.20 -14.81
N LEU A 123 14.79 -10.22 -13.49
CA LEU A 123 15.88 -10.92 -12.81
C LEU A 123 15.50 -12.33 -12.41
N ILE A 124 14.34 -12.52 -11.78
CA ILE A 124 13.89 -13.82 -11.28
C ILE A 124 13.10 -14.58 -12.36
N LYS A 125 12.41 -13.84 -13.24
CA LYS A 125 11.49 -14.37 -14.27
C LYS A 125 10.35 -15.19 -13.67
N ALA A 126 9.93 -14.82 -12.47
CA ALA A 126 8.81 -15.42 -11.74
C ALA A 126 7.98 -14.33 -11.07
N ILE A 127 6.67 -14.53 -11.03
CA ILE A 127 5.71 -13.65 -10.35
C ILE A 127 5.17 -14.35 -9.11
N CYS A 128 5.18 -13.64 -8.00
CA CYS A 128 4.61 -14.09 -6.74
C CYS A 128 3.19 -13.51 -6.60
N THR A 129 2.18 -14.37 -6.44
CA THR A 129 0.79 -13.96 -6.25
C THR A 129 0.61 -13.04 -5.04
N TYR A 130 1.24 -13.36 -3.91
CA TYR A 130 1.16 -12.55 -2.69
C TYR A 130 1.86 -11.20 -2.85
N CYS A 131 3.03 -11.16 -3.52
CA CYS A 131 3.73 -9.91 -3.83
C CYS A 131 2.87 -9.04 -4.74
N THR A 132 2.23 -9.62 -5.75
CA THR A 132 1.31 -8.90 -6.65
C THR A 132 0.14 -8.30 -5.88
N ILE A 133 -0.47 -9.03 -4.93
CA ILE A 133 -1.54 -8.52 -4.06
C ILE A 133 -1.04 -7.31 -3.25
N MET A 134 0.15 -7.39 -2.67
CA MET A 134 0.74 -6.27 -1.92
C MET A 134 1.01 -5.05 -2.83
N HIS A 135 1.56 -5.26 -4.04
CA HIS A 135 1.80 -4.18 -5.00
C HIS A 135 0.50 -3.49 -5.41
N VAL A 136 -0.54 -4.25 -5.73
CA VAL A 136 -1.87 -3.72 -6.07
C VAL A 136 -2.47 -2.93 -4.90
N ALA A 137 -2.35 -3.44 -3.68
CA ALA A 137 -2.83 -2.75 -2.48
C ALA A 137 -2.11 -1.40 -2.28
N ILE A 138 -0.79 -1.35 -2.43
CA ILE A 138 0.02 -0.12 -2.32
C ILE A 138 -0.40 0.90 -3.39
N ILE A 139 -0.54 0.46 -4.65
CA ILE A 139 -0.94 1.33 -5.77
C ILE A 139 -2.35 1.88 -5.54
N ALA A 140 -3.31 1.03 -5.19
CA ALA A 140 -4.69 1.44 -4.92
C ALA A 140 -4.78 2.45 -3.78
N ASP A 141 -4.09 2.18 -2.68
CA ASP A 141 -4.01 3.07 -1.53
C ASP A 141 -3.41 4.44 -1.90
N PHE A 142 -2.35 4.46 -2.71
CA PHE A 142 -1.75 5.70 -3.18
C PHE A 142 -2.70 6.51 -4.07
N LEU A 143 -3.39 5.87 -4.99
CA LEU A 143 -4.37 6.52 -5.87
C LEU A 143 -5.52 7.13 -5.08
N ILE A 144 -6.07 6.40 -4.10
CA ILE A 144 -7.17 6.89 -3.27
C ILE A 144 -6.74 8.12 -2.47
N ILE A 145 -5.57 8.12 -1.83
CA ILE A 145 -5.11 9.27 -1.04
C ILE A 145 -4.77 10.48 -1.92
N SER A 146 -4.16 10.25 -3.08
CA SER A 146 -3.84 11.31 -4.05
C SER A 146 -5.12 11.98 -4.55
N TYR A 147 -6.15 11.19 -4.85
CA TYR A 147 -7.48 11.70 -5.20
C TYR A 147 -8.09 12.54 -4.07
N LEU A 148 -8.02 12.08 -2.83
CA LEU A 148 -8.52 12.82 -1.66
C LEU A 148 -7.83 14.17 -1.48
N LEU A 149 -6.51 14.22 -1.64
CA LEU A 149 -5.73 15.46 -1.54
C LEU A 149 -6.03 16.44 -2.67
N TYR A 150 -6.19 15.93 -3.90
CA TYR A 150 -6.55 16.74 -5.06
C TYR A 150 -7.90 17.45 -4.87
N TYR A 151 -8.93 16.73 -4.47
CA TYR A 151 -10.26 17.31 -4.21
C TYR A 151 -10.26 18.29 -3.05
N LYS A 152 -9.49 18.02 -1.98
CA LYS A 152 -9.30 18.95 -0.87
C LYS A 152 -8.71 20.28 -1.34
N LYS A 153 -7.70 20.25 -2.21
CA LYS A 153 -7.04 21.44 -2.75
C LYS A 153 -8.01 22.26 -3.62
N ARG A 154 -8.81 21.61 -4.46
CA ARG A 154 -9.83 22.28 -5.29
C ARG A 154 -10.87 23.00 -4.44
N GLY A 155 -11.48 22.33 -3.48
CA GLY A 155 -12.48 22.94 -2.60
C GLY A 155 -11.94 24.15 -1.82
N LEU A 156 -10.65 24.14 -1.44
CA LEU A 156 -10.00 25.29 -0.80
C LEU A 156 -9.85 26.48 -1.77
N ILE A 157 -9.46 26.21 -3.03
CA ILE A 157 -9.29 27.24 -4.06
C ILE A 157 -10.64 27.89 -4.40
N GLU A 158 -11.71 27.10 -4.56
CA GLU A 158 -13.06 27.59 -4.81
C GLU A 158 -13.58 28.45 -3.65
N ALA A 159 -13.32 28.05 -2.41
CA ALA A 159 -13.70 28.83 -1.23
C ALA A 159 -12.99 30.19 -1.16
N ILE A 160 -11.72 30.27 -1.54
CA ILE A 160 -10.94 31.51 -1.60
C ILE A 160 -11.47 32.42 -2.73
N ALA A 161 -11.74 31.87 -3.91
CA ALA A 161 -12.24 32.60 -5.06
C ALA A 161 -13.62 33.24 -4.79
N THR A 162 -14.53 32.52 -4.11
CA THR A 162 -15.84 33.04 -3.72
C THR A 162 -15.77 34.12 -2.66
N THR A 163 -14.79 34.08 -1.76
CA THR A 163 -14.57 35.09 -0.73
C THR A 163 -13.98 36.37 -1.34
N SER A 164 -13.10 36.28 -2.30
CA SER A 164 -12.50 37.41 -3.01
C SER A 164 -13.49 38.15 -3.92
N GLY A 165 -14.40 37.41 -4.55
CA GLY A 165 -15.45 38.00 -5.42
C GLY A 165 -16.60 38.72 -4.68
N ARG A 166 -16.67 38.60 -3.34
CA ARG A 166 -17.68 39.31 -2.51
C ARG A 166 -17.17 40.62 -1.89
N ALA A 167 -15.88 40.87 -1.99
CA ALA A 167 -15.23 42.05 -1.41
C ALA A 167 -15.00 43.19 -2.43
N GLY A 168 -15.48 43.08 -3.63
CA GLY A 168 -15.52 44.11 -4.69
C GLY A 168 -16.95 44.43 -5.07
#